data_19d34a44c61782af8255f4e3704a741f
#
_entry.id   19d34a44c61782af8255f4e3704a741f
#
_cell.length_a   1.000
_cell.length_b   1.000
_cell.length_c   1.000
_cell.angle_alpha   90.00
_cell.angle_beta   90.00
_cell.angle_gamma   90.00
#
_symmetry.space_group_name_H-M   'P 1'
#
loop_
_entity.id
_entity.type
_entity.pdbx_description
1 polymer ?
#
loop_
_entity_poly.entity_id
_entity_poly.type
_entity_poly.pdbx_seq_one_letter_code
_entity_poly.pdbx_strand_id
1 'polypeptide(L)'
;MGKGVIVLAAGGTGGHLFPAEALAHELKSRGWDVHLATDARAQRFAGAFAEDHVHVIRSATIAGRNPIALARTLWSLWQGNLDSRKLFRRLKPKLVAGFGGYPTLPPLYAASNMGIPTMVHEQNAVMGRANKGLAGRVKAIAGGFLPETSGAFADKIVATGNPVRPPVLAAANTPYRPAKEGQRFRLLVFGGSQGAQFFSNAIPEAIALLPESERARLLI
;
A
#
# COMPACT_ATOMS: atom_id res chain seq x y z
N MET A 1 -14.85 16.84 -20.39
CA MET A 1 -15.49 16.53 -19.09
C MET A 1 -14.69 15.42 -18.39
N GLY A 2 -14.31 15.58 -17.13
CA GLY A 2 -13.62 14.55 -16.37
C GLY A 2 -14.49 13.30 -16.19
N LYS A 3 -13.86 12.11 -16.09
CA LYS A 3 -14.57 10.83 -15.92
C LYS A 3 -15.27 10.68 -14.57
N GLY A 4 -14.95 11.51 -13.60
CA GLY A 4 -15.46 11.50 -12.24
C GLY A 4 -14.37 11.28 -11.19
N VAL A 5 -14.78 11.17 -9.94
CA VAL A 5 -13.88 11.04 -8.79
C VAL A 5 -13.65 9.58 -8.42
N ILE A 6 -12.39 9.23 -8.13
CA ILE A 6 -11.98 7.98 -7.48
C ILE A 6 -11.26 8.32 -6.18
N VAL A 7 -11.59 7.62 -5.09
CA VAL A 7 -10.87 7.75 -3.83
C VAL A 7 -10.03 6.50 -3.59
N LEU A 8 -8.74 6.69 -3.39
CA LEU A 8 -7.82 5.64 -2.97
C LEU A 8 -7.61 5.74 -1.46
N ALA A 9 -7.76 4.63 -0.74
CA ALA A 9 -7.54 4.56 0.69
C ALA A 9 -6.28 3.75 0.98
N ALA A 10 -5.25 4.38 1.52
CA ALA A 10 -3.97 3.77 1.82
C ALA A 10 -3.31 4.46 3.01
N GLY A 11 -2.50 3.75 3.78
CA GLY A 11 -1.76 4.37 4.87
C GLY A 11 -0.93 3.37 5.67
N GLY A 12 -0.30 3.87 6.72
CA GLY A 12 0.54 3.10 7.61
C GLY A 12 1.96 2.87 7.10
N THR A 13 2.17 2.36 5.89
CA THR A 13 3.49 2.04 5.34
C THR A 13 3.58 2.34 3.85
N GLY A 14 4.83 2.47 3.35
CA GLY A 14 5.09 2.62 1.91
C GLY A 14 4.57 1.45 1.07
N GLY A 15 4.53 0.24 1.63
CA GLY A 15 3.99 -0.94 0.94
C GLY A 15 2.54 -0.81 0.49
N HIS A 16 1.73 -0.04 1.20
CA HIS A 16 0.35 0.26 0.82
C HIS A 16 0.23 1.55 0.00
N LEU A 17 1.05 2.55 0.33
CA LEU A 17 0.94 3.88 -0.28
C LEU A 17 1.52 3.91 -1.71
N PHE A 18 2.64 3.25 -1.96
CA PHE A 18 3.28 3.27 -3.28
C PHE A 18 2.45 2.61 -4.39
N PRO A 19 1.79 1.47 -4.18
CA PRO A 19 0.83 0.95 -5.17
C PRO A 19 -0.37 1.88 -5.39
N ALA A 20 -0.86 2.56 -4.35
CA ALA A 20 -1.92 3.56 -4.48
C ALA A 20 -1.45 4.76 -5.31
N GLU A 21 -0.23 5.24 -5.08
CA GLU A 21 0.40 6.31 -5.86
C GLU A 21 0.54 5.92 -7.34
N ALA A 22 1.04 4.70 -7.61
CA ALA A 22 1.19 4.19 -8.96
C ALA A 22 -0.14 4.12 -9.72
N LEU A 23 -1.18 3.60 -9.06
CA LEU A 23 -2.52 3.57 -9.62
C LEU A 23 -3.09 4.99 -9.81
N ALA A 24 -2.84 5.91 -8.88
CA ALA A 24 -3.28 7.30 -9.00
C ALA A 24 -2.67 7.97 -10.23
N HIS A 25 -1.38 7.75 -10.50
CA HIS A 25 -0.71 8.28 -11.69
C HIS A 25 -1.40 7.81 -12.97
N GLU A 26 -1.67 6.52 -13.09
CA GLU A 26 -2.33 5.93 -14.25
C GLU A 26 -3.79 6.41 -14.40
N LEU A 27 -4.54 6.49 -13.31
CA LEU A 27 -5.92 6.98 -13.34
C LEU A 27 -6.00 8.46 -13.76
N LYS A 28 -5.09 9.30 -13.25
CA LYS A 28 -4.99 10.72 -13.63
C LYS A 28 -4.68 10.88 -15.12
N SER A 29 -3.76 10.07 -15.66
CA SER A 29 -3.43 10.08 -17.09
C SER A 29 -4.63 9.72 -17.97
N ARG A 30 -5.55 8.92 -17.42
CA ARG A 30 -6.82 8.54 -18.07
C ARG A 30 -7.96 9.54 -17.83
N GLY A 31 -7.71 10.67 -17.18
CA GLY A 31 -8.70 11.74 -16.99
C GLY A 31 -9.63 11.56 -15.78
N TRP A 32 -9.24 10.71 -14.80
CA TRP A 32 -9.93 10.61 -13.52
C TRP A 32 -9.42 11.67 -12.54
N ASP A 33 -10.32 12.19 -11.73
CA ASP A 33 -9.98 12.98 -10.57
C ASP A 33 -9.73 12.04 -9.38
N VAL A 34 -8.49 12.04 -8.84
CA VAL A 34 -8.05 11.03 -7.88
C VAL A 34 -7.66 11.66 -6.56
N HIS A 35 -8.37 11.27 -5.50
CA HIS A 35 -8.14 11.69 -4.13
C HIS A 35 -7.56 10.55 -3.29
N LEU A 36 -6.78 10.90 -2.27
CA LEU A 36 -6.22 9.98 -1.29
C LEU A 36 -6.89 10.18 0.07
N ALA A 37 -7.43 9.11 0.64
CA ALA A 37 -7.83 9.03 2.04
C ALA A 37 -6.75 8.28 2.82
N THR A 38 -6.12 8.93 3.81
CA THR A 38 -4.96 8.38 4.52
C THR A 38 -4.99 8.75 6.01
N ASP A 39 -4.05 8.23 6.81
CA ASP A 39 -3.87 8.64 8.20
C ASP A 39 -2.80 9.75 8.32
N ALA A 40 -2.81 10.45 9.44
CA ALA A 40 -1.87 11.56 9.69
C ALA A 40 -0.38 11.14 9.60
N ARG A 41 -0.06 9.87 9.88
CA ARG A 41 1.31 9.36 9.80
C ARG A 41 1.79 9.19 8.37
N ALA A 42 0.89 8.80 7.48
CA ALA A 42 1.21 8.56 6.07
C ALA A 42 1.07 9.82 5.21
N GLN A 43 0.39 10.86 5.68
CA GLN A 43 0.23 12.13 4.96
C GLN A 43 1.57 12.69 4.44
N ARG A 44 2.62 12.64 5.25
CA ARG A 44 3.97 13.12 4.88
C ARG A 44 4.60 12.40 3.67
N PHE A 45 4.08 11.24 3.30
CA PHE A 45 4.54 10.45 2.16
C PHE A 45 3.61 10.57 0.94
N ALA A 46 2.58 11.40 1.03
CA ALA A 46 1.57 11.56 -0.01
C ALA A 46 1.97 12.62 -1.09
N GLY A 47 3.25 12.95 -1.21
CA GLY A 47 3.75 14.01 -2.10
C GLY A 47 3.44 13.85 -3.60
N ALA A 48 2.99 12.67 -4.03
CA ALA A 48 2.48 12.45 -5.39
C ALA A 48 1.06 12.96 -5.62
N PHE A 49 0.37 13.38 -4.54
CA PHE A 49 -0.98 13.96 -4.59
C PHE A 49 -0.91 15.45 -4.27
N ALA A 50 -1.74 16.25 -4.93
CA ALA A 50 -1.92 17.65 -4.54
C ALA A 50 -2.52 17.72 -3.12
N GLU A 51 -2.19 18.75 -2.34
CA GLU A 51 -2.60 18.85 -0.94
C GLU A 51 -4.12 18.81 -0.76
N ASP A 52 -4.87 19.47 -1.63
CA ASP A 52 -6.33 19.49 -1.63
C ASP A 52 -6.98 18.15 -2.00
N HIS A 53 -6.20 17.22 -2.56
CA HIS A 53 -6.61 15.84 -2.88
C HIS A 53 -6.22 14.84 -1.78
N VAL A 54 -5.54 15.26 -0.71
CA VAL A 54 -5.17 14.41 0.42
C VAL A 54 -6.11 14.67 1.60
N HIS A 55 -6.80 13.63 2.04
CA HIS A 55 -7.77 13.71 3.13
C HIS A 55 -7.33 12.83 4.29
N VAL A 56 -7.04 13.47 5.42
CA VAL A 56 -6.71 12.76 6.65
C VAL A 56 -7.97 12.23 7.31
N ILE A 57 -8.05 10.91 7.43
CA ILE A 57 -9.15 10.18 8.06
C ILE A 57 -8.67 9.61 9.40
N ARG A 58 -9.46 9.80 10.44
CA ARG A 58 -9.16 9.19 11.73
C ARG A 58 -9.18 7.68 11.63
N SER A 59 -8.11 7.06 12.11
CA SER A 59 -7.96 5.61 12.14
C SER A 59 -7.12 5.21 13.34
N ALA A 60 -7.24 3.96 13.76
CA ALA A 60 -6.42 3.41 14.83
C ALA A 60 -6.09 1.95 14.55
N THR A 61 -4.91 1.54 15.00
CA THR A 61 -4.49 0.15 14.97
C THR A 61 -5.01 -0.56 16.21
N ILE A 62 -5.61 -1.73 16.03
CA ILE A 62 -6.00 -2.58 17.16
C ILE A 62 -4.70 -3.09 17.82
N ALA A 63 -4.34 -2.49 18.94
CA ALA A 63 -3.15 -2.82 19.72
C ALA A 63 -3.58 -3.35 21.09
N GLY A 64 -3.27 -4.63 21.36
CA GLY A 64 -3.46 -5.25 22.68
C GLY A 64 -4.89 -5.68 23.01
N ARG A 65 -5.03 -6.28 24.21
CA ARG A 65 -6.29 -6.82 24.74
C ARG A 65 -6.91 -5.94 25.83
N ASN A 66 -6.36 -4.75 26.10
CA ASN A 66 -6.87 -3.84 27.10
C ASN A 66 -8.26 -3.31 26.65
N PRO A 67 -9.34 -3.48 27.43
CA PRO A 67 -10.68 -3.04 27.06
C PRO A 67 -10.78 -1.54 26.75
N ILE A 68 -10.04 -0.70 27.50
CA ILE A 68 -10.03 0.75 27.29
C ILE A 68 -9.36 1.10 25.97
N ALA A 69 -8.22 0.45 25.64
CA ALA A 69 -7.54 0.64 24.37
C ALA A 69 -8.41 0.18 23.20
N LEU A 70 -9.13 -0.92 23.36
CA LEU A 70 -10.07 -1.42 22.36
C LEU A 70 -11.24 -0.42 22.16
N ALA A 71 -11.83 0.08 23.22
CA ALA A 71 -12.90 1.07 23.14
C ALA A 71 -12.45 2.35 22.44
N ARG A 72 -11.24 2.86 22.75
CA ARG A 72 -10.65 4.02 22.06
C ARG A 72 -10.41 3.74 20.56
N THR A 73 -9.95 2.55 20.22
CA THR A 73 -9.74 2.15 18.83
C THR A 73 -11.07 2.11 18.07
N LEU A 74 -12.08 1.47 18.63
CA LEU A 74 -13.42 1.41 18.02
C LEU A 74 -14.02 2.80 17.85
N TRP A 75 -13.88 3.67 18.85
CA TRP A 75 -14.31 5.07 18.77
C TRP A 75 -13.60 5.82 17.64
N SER A 76 -12.26 5.68 17.51
CA SER A 76 -11.50 6.30 16.43
C SER A 76 -11.93 5.79 15.05
N LEU A 77 -12.17 4.48 14.90
CA LEU A 77 -12.64 3.90 13.64
C LEU A 77 -14.07 4.40 13.30
N TRP A 78 -14.94 4.52 14.31
CA TRP A 78 -16.28 5.07 14.13
C TRP A 78 -16.22 6.54 13.69
N GLN A 79 -15.39 7.37 14.34
CA GLN A 79 -15.19 8.75 13.93
C GLN A 79 -14.63 8.84 12.50
N GLY A 80 -13.64 7.98 12.14
CA GLY A 80 -13.11 7.91 10.78
C GLY A 80 -14.16 7.49 9.74
N ASN A 81 -15.13 6.65 10.13
CA ASN A 81 -16.26 6.33 9.26
C ASN A 81 -17.15 7.57 9.02
N LEU A 82 -17.40 8.38 10.03
CA LEU A 82 -18.16 9.64 9.89
C LEU A 82 -17.41 10.65 9.01
N ASP A 83 -16.09 10.79 9.20
CA ASP A 83 -15.23 11.65 8.36
C ASP A 83 -15.30 11.21 6.89
N SER A 84 -15.17 9.91 6.65
CA SER A 84 -15.25 9.32 5.31
C SER A 84 -16.63 9.57 4.66
N ARG A 85 -17.72 9.38 5.42
CA ARG A 85 -19.08 9.65 4.91
C ARG A 85 -19.26 11.12 4.54
N LYS A 86 -18.74 12.05 5.34
CA LYS A 86 -18.78 13.50 5.05
C LYS A 86 -17.99 13.80 3.77
N LEU A 87 -16.80 13.23 3.64
CA LEU A 87 -15.95 13.35 2.45
C LEU A 87 -16.67 12.84 1.19
N PHE A 88 -17.27 11.65 1.25
CA PHE A 88 -17.92 11.03 0.09
C PHE A 88 -19.21 11.72 -0.33
N ARG A 89 -19.95 12.32 0.59
CA ARG A 89 -21.09 13.19 0.24
C ARG A 89 -20.65 14.41 -0.57
N ARG A 90 -19.47 14.96 -0.27
CA ARG A 90 -18.88 16.09 -0.98
C ARG A 90 -18.32 15.69 -2.34
N LEU A 91 -17.49 14.65 -2.39
CA LEU A 91 -16.76 14.21 -3.58
C LEU A 91 -17.60 13.36 -4.53
N LYS A 92 -18.61 12.65 -4.05
CA LYS A 92 -19.47 11.72 -4.80
C LYS A 92 -18.66 10.72 -5.64
N PRO A 93 -17.72 9.97 -5.03
CA PRO A 93 -16.82 9.11 -5.79
C PRO A 93 -17.57 7.99 -6.51
N LYS A 94 -17.09 7.65 -7.70
CA LYS A 94 -17.58 6.51 -8.49
C LYS A 94 -17.04 5.17 -7.97
N LEU A 95 -15.88 5.20 -7.29
CA LEU A 95 -15.21 4.03 -6.74
C LEU A 95 -14.37 4.45 -5.53
N VAL A 96 -14.32 3.58 -4.52
CA VAL A 96 -13.34 3.66 -3.43
C VAL A 96 -12.49 2.39 -3.43
N ALA A 97 -11.17 2.54 -3.60
CA ALA A 97 -10.21 1.43 -3.63
C ALA A 97 -9.28 1.46 -2.41
N GLY A 98 -9.22 0.37 -1.65
CA GLY A 98 -8.36 0.21 -0.47
C GLY A 98 -7.09 -0.56 -0.79
N PHE A 99 -5.95 -0.12 -0.25
CA PHE A 99 -4.65 -0.77 -0.47
C PHE A 99 -4.11 -1.50 0.77
N GLY A 100 -4.95 -1.65 1.78
CA GLY A 100 -4.57 -2.30 3.03
C GLY A 100 -4.10 -1.34 4.13
N GLY A 101 -3.78 -1.92 5.28
CA GLY A 101 -3.55 -1.17 6.52
C GLY A 101 -4.86 -0.73 7.19
N TYR A 102 -4.78 -0.46 8.49
CA TYR A 102 -5.95 -0.03 9.27
C TYR A 102 -6.60 1.29 8.79
N PRO A 103 -5.84 2.24 8.19
CA PRO A 103 -6.43 3.45 7.61
C PRO A 103 -7.44 3.21 6.50
N THR A 104 -7.45 2.03 5.86
CA THR A 104 -8.43 1.71 4.81
C THR A 104 -9.78 1.27 5.35
N LEU A 105 -9.85 0.83 6.61
CA LEU A 105 -11.10 0.31 7.19
C LEU A 105 -12.22 1.36 7.19
N PRO A 106 -12.07 2.57 7.80
CA PRO A 106 -13.15 3.54 7.85
C PRO A 106 -13.66 3.97 6.46
N PRO A 107 -12.79 4.32 5.47
CA PRO A 107 -13.26 4.69 4.13
C PRO A 107 -14.02 3.55 3.43
N LEU A 108 -13.52 2.33 3.48
CA LEU A 108 -14.16 1.21 2.77
C LEU A 108 -15.50 0.82 3.43
N TYR A 109 -15.59 0.84 4.77
CA TYR A 109 -16.85 0.64 5.47
C TYR A 109 -17.86 1.73 5.13
N ALA A 110 -17.43 3.01 5.14
CA ALA A 110 -18.30 4.12 4.79
C ALA A 110 -18.82 4.00 3.36
N ALA A 111 -17.94 3.75 2.39
CA ALA A 111 -18.30 3.59 0.99
C ALA A 111 -19.28 2.42 0.76
N SER A 112 -18.97 1.25 1.33
CA SER A 112 -19.83 0.07 1.24
C SER A 112 -21.23 0.35 1.79
N ASN A 113 -21.33 0.99 2.96
CA ASN A 113 -22.63 1.33 3.58
C ASN A 113 -23.39 2.45 2.83
N MET A 114 -22.72 3.22 1.98
CA MET A 114 -23.32 4.25 1.12
C MET A 114 -23.66 3.73 -0.29
N GLY A 115 -23.46 2.44 -0.56
CA GLY A 115 -23.68 1.86 -1.89
C GLY A 115 -22.67 2.26 -2.95
N ILE A 116 -21.55 2.89 -2.55
CA ILE A 116 -20.48 3.26 -3.48
C ILE A 116 -19.70 1.97 -3.82
N PRO A 117 -19.39 1.70 -5.09
CA PRO A 117 -18.55 0.58 -5.48
C PRO A 117 -17.22 0.59 -4.73
N THR A 118 -16.83 -0.57 -4.21
CA THR A 118 -15.58 -0.74 -3.44
C THR A 118 -14.75 -1.89 -3.95
N MET A 119 -13.44 -1.74 -3.89
CA MET A 119 -12.47 -2.81 -4.11
C MET A 119 -11.31 -2.70 -3.12
N VAL A 120 -10.58 -3.79 -2.94
CA VAL A 120 -9.29 -3.78 -2.26
C VAL A 120 -8.21 -4.32 -3.18
N HIS A 121 -7.01 -3.80 -3.01
CA HIS A 121 -5.80 -4.34 -3.63
C HIS A 121 -4.94 -4.99 -2.54
N GLU A 122 -4.55 -6.24 -2.75
CA GLU A 122 -3.63 -6.97 -1.88
C GLU A 122 -2.31 -7.18 -2.59
N GLN A 123 -1.23 -6.68 -2.00
CA GLN A 123 0.10 -6.72 -2.60
C GLN A 123 0.84 -8.03 -2.37
N ASN A 124 0.43 -8.80 -1.36
CA ASN A 124 1.10 -10.01 -0.91
C ASN A 124 0.39 -11.29 -1.39
N ALA A 125 1.07 -12.43 -1.27
CA ALA A 125 0.48 -13.74 -1.53
C ALA A 125 -0.51 -14.18 -0.43
N VAL A 126 -0.48 -13.51 0.72
CA VAL A 126 -1.40 -13.75 1.84
C VAL A 126 -2.11 -12.46 2.20
N MET A 127 -3.43 -12.53 2.24
CA MET A 127 -4.27 -11.36 2.52
C MET A 127 -4.04 -10.81 3.93
N GLY A 128 -3.69 -9.53 4.01
CA GLY A 128 -3.50 -8.80 5.26
C GLY A 128 -4.81 -8.68 6.07
N ARG A 129 -4.69 -8.49 7.40
CA ARG A 129 -5.84 -8.47 8.32
C ARG A 129 -6.92 -7.44 7.94
N ALA A 130 -6.52 -6.25 7.51
CA ALA A 130 -7.46 -5.21 7.12
C ALA A 130 -8.25 -5.62 5.85
N ASN A 131 -7.54 -6.07 4.81
CA ASN A 131 -8.16 -6.54 3.57
C ASN A 131 -9.04 -7.76 3.80
N LYS A 132 -8.61 -8.72 4.65
CA LYS A 132 -9.42 -9.88 5.03
C LYS A 132 -10.73 -9.48 5.72
N GLY A 133 -10.71 -8.46 6.59
CA GLY A 133 -11.92 -7.92 7.22
C GLY A 133 -12.87 -7.20 6.25
N LEU A 134 -12.35 -6.71 5.12
CA LEU A 134 -13.12 -6.02 4.08
C LEU A 134 -13.58 -6.94 2.94
N ALA A 135 -12.93 -8.09 2.74
CA ALA A 135 -13.13 -8.98 1.59
C ALA A 135 -14.61 -9.37 1.35
N GLY A 136 -15.36 -9.63 2.41
CA GLY A 136 -16.78 -9.94 2.31
C GLY A 136 -17.66 -8.77 1.82
N ARG A 137 -17.20 -7.52 2.02
CA ARG A 137 -17.97 -6.30 1.72
C ARG A 137 -17.65 -5.66 0.38
N VAL A 138 -16.44 -5.88 -0.13
CA VAL A 138 -16.03 -5.30 -1.42
C VAL A 138 -16.56 -6.09 -2.59
N LYS A 139 -16.69 -5.43 -3.74
CA LYS A 139 -17.14 -6.06 -5.00
C LYS A 139 -16.04 -6.87 -5.67
N ALA A 140 -14.77 -6.43 -5.54
CA ALA A 140 -13.63 -7.07 -6.18
C ALA A 140 -12.39 -6.97 -5.29
N ILE A 141 -11.48 -7.91 -5.47
CA ILE A 141 -10.16 -7.99 -4.82
C ILE A 141 -9.13 -8.07 -5.93
N ALA A 142 -8.36 -7.00 -6.13
CA ALA A 142 -7.22 -7.01 -7.03
C ALA A 142 -6.04 -7.66 -6.31
N GLY A 143 -5.50 -8.73 -6.85
CA GLY A 143 -4.40 -9.51 -6.26
C GLY A 143 -3.08 -9.26 -6.96
N GLY A 144 -2.04 -8.84 -6.21
CA GLY A 144 -0.67 -8.80 -6.70
C GLY A 144 -0.11 -10.20 -6.88
N PHE A 145 -0.27 -11.03 -5.85
CA PHE A 145 0.20 -12.41 -5.79
C PHE A 145 -0.80 -13.36 -5.12
N LEU A 146 -2.04 -12.93 -4.91
CA LEU A 146 -3.07 -13.80 -4.35
C LEU A 146 -3.42 -14.93 -5.33
N PRO A 147 -3.62 -16.17 -4.84
CA PRO A 147 -4.13 -17.25 -5.66
C PRO A 147 -5.60 -16.98 -6.04
N GLU A 148 -5.93 -17.07 -7.32
CA GLU A 148 -7.30 -16.86 -7.84
C GLU A 148 -8.24 -18.03 -7.59
N THR A 149 -7.69 -19.21 -7.33
CA THR A 149 -8.43 -20.47 -7.38
C THR A 149 -8.77 -21.07 -6.02
N SER A 150 -8.36 -20.42 -4.92
CA SER A 150 -8.54 -21.00 -3.58
C SER A 150 -8.90 -19.97 -2.52
N GLY A 151 -9.78 -20.36 -1.59
CA GLY A 151 -10.17 -19.56 -0.43
C GLY A 151 -11.58 -18.98 -0.51
N ALA A 152 -12.04 -18.43 0.60
CA ALA A 152 -13.43 -17.98 0.80
C ALA A 152 -13.91 -16.82 -0.12
N PHE A 153 -13.00 -16.19 -0.87
CA PHE A 153 -13.29 -15.04 -1.73
C PHE A 153 -12.67 -15.19 -3.12
N ALA A 154 -12.39 -16.43 -3.54
CA ALA A 154 -11.78 -16.70 -4.84
C ALA A 154 -12.57 -16.12 -6.01
N ASP A 155 -13.90 -16.14 -5.92
CA ASP A 155 -14.84 -15.56 -6.89
C ASP A 155 -14.71 -14.05 -7.08
N LYS A 156 -14.09 -13.34 -6.13
CA LYS A 156 -13.86 -11.89 -6.18
C LYS A 156 -12.42 -11.49 -6.55
N ILE A 157 -11.50 -12.47 -6.56
CA ILE A 157 -10.07 -12.20 -6.81
C ILE A 157 -9.83 -12.11 -8.31
N VAL A 158 -9.12 -11.04 -8.69
CA VAL A 158 -8.62 -10.85 -10.06
C VAL A 158 -7.11 -10.60 -9.95
N ALA A 159 -6.31 -11.42 -10.61
CA ALA A 159 -4.85 -11.22 -10.67
C ALA A 159 -4.54 -10.00 -11.52
N THR A 160 -4.05 -8.95 -10.88
CA THR A 160 -3.71 -7.68 -11.53
C THR A 160 -2.20 -7.40 -11.51
N GLY A 161 -1.44 -8.14 -10.73
CA GLY A 161 -0.10 -7.74 -10.36
C GLY A 161 -0.10 -6.54 -9.41
N ASN A 162 1.09 -6.08 -9.03
CA ASN A 162 1.26 -4.89 -8.22
C ASN A 162 1.48 -3.65 -9.10
N PRO A 163 0.74 -2.56 -8.89
CA PRO A 163 1.02 -1.29 -9.55
C PRO A 163 2.43 -0.79 -9.20
N VAL A 164 3.18 -0.39 -10.21
CA VAL A 164 4.58 0.04 -10.10
C VAL A 164 4.71 1.50 -10.49
N ARG A 165 5.41 2.30 -9.68
CA ARG A 165 5.60 3.73 -9.91
C ARG A 165 6.47 4.00 -11.16
N PRO A 166 6.21 5.10 -11.91
CA PRO A 166 6.95 5.42 -13.13
C PRO A 166 8.48 5.42 -13.01
N PRO A 167 9.11 5.94 -11.92
CA PRO A 167 10.56 5.88 -11.79
C PRO A 167 11.12 4.45 -11.72
N VAL A 168 10.36 3.52 -11.13
CA VAL A 168 10.76 2.10 -11.05
C VAL A 168 10.63 1.43 -12.41
N LEU A 169 9.58 1.76 -13.17
CA LEU A 169 9.41 1.27 -14.55
C LEU A 169 10.54 1.80 -15.45
N ALA A 170 10.94 3.06 -15.30
CA ALA A 170 12.07 3.63 -16.03
C ALA A 170 13.39 2.91 -15.70
N ALA A 171 13.61 2.61 -14.42
CA ALA A 171 14.80 1.87 -13.98
C ALA A 171 14.82 0.42 -14.50
N ALA A 172 13.67 -0.23 -14.62
CA ALA A 172 13.55 -1.60 -15.14
C ALA A 172 14.01 -1.75 -16.60
N ASN A 173 14.01 -0.67 -17.38
CA ASN A 173 14.52 -0.67 -18.75
C ASN A 173 16.07 -0.64 -18.84
N THR A 174 16.77 -0.52 -17.71
CA THR A 174 18.22 -0.55 -17.67
C THR A 174 18.70 -2.00 -17.77
N PRO A 175 19.47 -2.39 -18.81
CA PRO A 175 19.94 -3.76 -18.96
C PRO A 175 20.83 -4.17 -17.79
N TYR A 176 20.61 -5.35 -17.24
CA TYR A 176 21.54 -5.93 -16.27
C TYR A 176 22.89 -6.21 -16.94
N ARG A 177 23.96 -5.75 -16.34
CA ARG A 177 25.33 -6.03 -16.75
C ARG A 177 26.05 -6.79 -15.66
N PRO A 178 26.26 -8.11 -15.81
CA PRO A 178 27.01 -8.88 -14.83
C PRO A 178 28.44 -8.38 -14.71
N ALA A 179 29.02 -8.47 -13.54
CA ALA A 179 30.44 -8.16 -13.33
C ALA A 179 31.29 -9.13 -14.15
N LYS A 180 32.28 -8.60 -14.86
CA LYS A 180 33.27 -9.42 -15.58
C LYS A 180 34.38 -9.85 -14.62
N GLU A 181 35.19 -10.83 -15.06
CA GLU A 181 36.36 -11.26 -14.33
C GLU A 181 37.27 -10.03 -14.03
N GLY A 182 37.77 -9.94 -12.79
CA GLY A 182 38.56 -8.79 -12.32
C GLY A 182 37.77 -7.54 -11.92
N GLN A 183 36.46 -7.47 -12.17
CA GLN A 183 35.61 -6.39 -11.71
C GLN A 183 35.05 -6.65 -10.31
N ARG A 184 34.71 -5.57 -9.58
CA ARG A 184 34.03 -5.70 -8.29
C ARG A 184 32.63 -6.25 -8.48
N PHE A 185 32.27 -7.21 -7.61
CA PHE A 185 30.90 -7.74 -7.52
C PHE A 185 30.01 -6.74 -6.79
N ARG A 186 28.91 -6.34 -7.41
CA ARG A 186 27.94 -5.41 -6.84
C ARG A 186 26.86 -6.21 -6.11
N LEU A 187 26.78 -6.03 -4.80
CA LEU A 187 25.77 -6.63 -3.93
C LEU A 187 24.80 -5.56 -3.46
N LEU A 188 23.55 -5.65 -3.90
CA LEU A 188 22.46 -4.82 -3.38
C LEU A 188 21.71 -5.59 -2.29
N VAL A 189 21.70 -5.05 -1.08
CA VAL A 189 20.90 -5.56 0.04
C VAL A 189 19.88 -4.51 0.42
N PHE A 190 18.61 -4.90 0.39
CA PHE A 190 17.53 -4.00 0.77
C PHE A 190 16.45 -4.71 1.56
N GLY A 191 15.69 -3.96 2.35
CA GLY A 191 14.55 -4.45 3.10
C GLY A 191 13.44 -3.42 3.15
N GLY A 192 12.24 -3.85 3.48
CA GLY A 192 11.14 -2.93 3.77
C GLY A 192 11.44 -2.09 5.01
N SER A 193 10.65 -1.04 5.24
CA SER A 193 10.84 -0.03 6.31
C SER A 193 10.99 -0.62 7.73
N GLN A 194 10.53 -1.84 7.95
CA GLN A 194 10.64 -2.53 9.26
C GLN A 194 11.76 -3.58 9.29
N GLY A 195 12.30 -3.99 8.16
CA GLY A 195 13.39 -4.98 8.06
C GLY A 195 14.77 -4.40 7.83
N ALA A 196 14.87 -3.12 7.48
CA ALA A 196 16.14 -2.47 7.13
C ALA A 196 17.18 -2.55 8.27
N GLN A 197 16.76 -2.40 9.54
CA GLN A 197 17.66 -2.48 10.70
C GLN A 197 18.34 -3.85 10.83
N PHE A 198 17.61 -4.93 10.54
CA PHE A 198 18.18 -6.28 10.55
C PHE A 198 19.35 -6.38 9.55
N PHE A 199 19.16 -5.92 8.31
CA PHE A 199 20.21 -5.97 7.31
C PHE A 199 21.39 -5.04 7.64
N SER A 200 21.12 -3.86 8.22
CA SER A 200 22.18 -2.95 8.67
C SER A 200 23.08 -3.57 9.73
N ASN A 201 22.56 -4.46 10.56
CA ASN A 201 23.33 -5.15 11.57
C ASN A 201 23.99 -6.44 11.02
N ALA A 202 23.23 -7.29 10.34
CA ALA A 202 23.67 -8.62 9.93
C ALA A 202 24.65 -8.60 8.74
N ILE A 203 24.50 -7.68 7.80
CA ILE A 203 25.34 -7.68 6.59
C ILE A 203 26.80 -7.35 6.87
N PRO A 204 27.14 -6.31 7.67
CA PRO A 204 28.54 -6.05 8.02
C PRO A 204 29.23 -7.25 8.71
N GLU A 205 28.52 -7.92 9.62
CA GLU A 205 29.03 -9.11 10.32
C GLU A 205 29.24 -10.27 9.35
N ALA A 206 28.27 -10.54 8.47
CA ALA A 206 28.38 -11.58 7.45
C ALA A 206 29.55 -11.33 6.48
N ILE A 207 29.75 -10.07 6.05
CA ILE A 207 30.86 -9.69 5.18
C ILE A 207 32.21 -9.84 5.91
N ALA A 208 32.27 -9.56 7.20
CA ALA A 208 33.50 -9.72 7.99
C ALA A 208 33.98 -11.19 8.06
N LEU A 209 33.09 -12.16 7.87
CA LEU A 209 33.43 -13.60 7.82
C LEU A 209 34.11 -14.03 6.52
N LEU A 210 34.02 -13.22 5.47
CA LEU A 210 34.67 -13.52 4.18
C LEU A 210 36.18 -13.28 4.26
N PRO A 211 37.00 -14.06 3.51
CA PRO A 211 38.42 -13.78 3.32
C PRO A 211 38.63 -12.35 2.78
N GLU A 212 39.73 -11.73 3.14
CA GLU A 212 40.05 -10.35 2.73
C GLU A 212 40.05 -10.17 1.19
N SER A 213 40.55 -11.15 0.47
CA SER A 213 40.55 -11.18 -1.01
C SER A 213 39.14 -11.12 -1.60
N GLU A 214 38.16 -11.76 -0.97
CA GLU A 214 36.76 -11.74 -1.40
C GLU A 214 36.09 -10.42 -1.01
N ARG A 215 36.34 -9.92 0.21
CA ARG A 215 35.82 -8.63 0.69
C ARG A 215 36.26 -7.48 -0.22
N ALA A 216 37.52 -7.44 -0.65
CA ALA A 216 38.05 -6.41 -1.52
C ALA A 216 37.34 -6.36 -2.88
N ARG A 217 36.70 -7.45 -3.30
CA ARG A 217 35.95 -7.54 -4.56
C ARG A 217 34.49 -7.09 -4.44
N LEU A 218 33.97 -6.86 -3.22
CA LEU A 218 32.59 -6.45 -3.02
C LEU A 218 32.42 -4.93 -3.11
N LEU A 219 31.33 -4.52 -3.72
CA LEU A 219 30.75 -3.18 -3.64
C LEU A 219 29.30 -3.35 -3.14
N ILE A 220 29.01 -2.87 -1.92
CA ILE A 220 27.72 -3.02 -1.26
C ILE A 220 26.99 -1.68 -1.26
#